data_b1b79c4e03ed375747af3e7975217326
#
_entry.id   b1b79c4e03ed375747af3e7975217326
#
_cell.length_a   1.000
_cell.length_b   1.000
_cell.length_c   1.000
_cell.angle_alpha   90.00
_cell.angle_beta   90.00
_cell.angle_gamma   90.00
#
_symmetry.space_group_name_H-M   'P 1'
#
loop_
_entity.id
_entity.type
_entity.pdbx_description
1 polymer ?
#
loop_
_entity_poly.entity_id
_entity_poly.type
_entity_poly.pdbx_seq_one_letter_code
_entity_poly.pdbx_strand_id
1 'polypeptide(L)'
;PNENPKIVYFKNIMNSKKYADSNSKLTIGLGKTTKGDAFCFDLQKMPHLLVAGATGAGKSVCINTIIVSILYKAKPDEVKFILIDPKKLELATYKSLVGYHLITAPDLDEYVMTTAENAVGILDSAITEMERRFQVFADARVRNIEEYHEKQKKNSDLEKIPYIVVLIDELADLMMTSGRAIEDPITRLAQKARAVGIHLVVATQRPSVDVITGLIKSNFPARISFQVAQKIDSRTILDQMGAEKLLGRGDLLFLEPGKGAPTRLHNAFITLDEIEKIMQHISSQAKPDELMLPESKKEKFNSEVNAPEEDRDEYLIEAAKIVVQNQQASVSLLQRKLKIGYSRAGRLVDELEALGIISGYSGS
;
A
#
# COMPACT_ATOMS: atom_id res chain seq x y z
N PRO A 1 -3.56 17.88 -30.08
CA PRO A 1 -3.96 18.78 -29.00
C PRO A 1 -5.22 19.49 -29.41
N ASN A 2 -6.21 19.63 -28.50
CA ASN A 2 -7.41 20.43 -28.77
C ASN A 2 -7.00 21.90 -28.85
N GLU A 3 -7.55 22.64 -29.79
CA GLU A 3 -7.35 24.10 -29.91
C GLU A 3 -7.83 24.83 -28.65
N ASN A 4 -8.81 24.29 -27.94
CA ASN A 4 -9.34 24.80 -26.68
C ASN A 4 -9.33 23.70 -25.62
N PRO A 5 -8.23 23.47 -24.88
CA PRO A 5 -8.16 22.47 -23.81
C PRO A 5 -9.11 22.86 -22.67
N LYS A 6 -9.97 21.93 -22.25
CA LYS A 6 -10.89 22.11 -21.13
C LYS A 6 -10.42 21.32 -19.93
N ILE A 7 -10.45 21.94 -18.75
CA ILE A 7 -10.17 21.25 -17.49
C ILE A 7 -11.32 20.26 -17.20
N VAL A 8 -10.96 19.05 -16.80
CA VAL A 8 -11.91 18.05 -16.31
C VAL A 8 -12.06 18.24 -14.81
N TYR A 9 -13.04 19.01 -14.38
CA TYR A 9 -13.28 19.25 -12.96
C TYR A 9 -13.84 18.00 -12.28
N PHE A 10 -13.34 17.70 -11.08
CA PHE A 10 -13.77 16.58 -10.25
C PHE A 10 -15.28 16.60 -9.96
N LYS A 11 -15.83 17.76 -9.65
CA LYS A 11 -17.27 17.96 -9.43
C LYS A 11 -18.13 17.43 -10.59
N ASN A 12 -17.67 17.56 -11.83
CA ASN A 12 -18.41 17.08 -12.99
C ASN A 12 -18.46 15.56 -13.07
N ILE A 13 -17.42 14.89 -12.56
CA ILE A 13 -17.38 13.43 -12.50
C ILE A 13 -18.29 12.92 -11.39
N MET A 14 -18.25 13.55 -10.21
CA MET A 14 -19.13 13.19 -9.09
C MET A 14 -20.62 13.33 -9.43
N ASN A 15 -20.99 14.33 -10.21
CA ASN A 15 -22.36 14.57 -10.69
C ASN A 15 -22.76 13.71 -11.92
N SER A 16 -21.87 12.86 -12.41
CA SER A 16 -22.20 11.99 -13.55
C SER A 16 -23.10 10.83 -13.12
N LYS A 17 -24.02 10.41 -14.00
CA LYS A 17 -24.85 9.22 -13.77
C LYS A 17 -23.99 7.99 -13.43
N LYS A 18 -22.86 7.82 -14.12
CA LYS A 18 -21.95 6.68 -13.95
C LYS A 18 -21.40 6.57 -12.53
N TYR A 19 -21.14 7.71 -11.87
CA TYR A 19 -20.73 7.72 -10.48
C TYR A 19 -21.93 7.60 -9.52
N ALA A 20 -23.01 8.35 -9.79
CA ALA A 20 -24.19 8.36 -8.94
C ALA A 20 -24.88 6.99 -8.85
N ASP A 21 -25.06 6.31 -10.00
CA ASP A 21 -25.76 5.02 -10.08
C ASP A 21 -24.93 3.83 -9.54
N SER A 22 -23.64 4.02 -9.25
CA SER A 22 -22.82 2.98 -8.67
C SER A 22 -23.14 2.76 -7.19
N ASN A 23 -23.41 1.53 -6.80
CA ASN A 23 -23.72 1.14 -5.42
C ASN A 23 -22.46 0.84 -4.58
N SER A 24 -21.29 0.71 -5.20
CA SER A 24 -20.05 0.40 -4.49
C SER A 24 -19.55 1.60 -3.70
N LYS A 25 -19.16 1.37 -2.44
CA LYS A 25 -18.50 2.37 -1.58
C LYS A 25 -17.10 2.74 -2.05
N LEU A 26 -16.49 1.86 -2.86
CA LEU A 26 -15.14 2.02 -3.42
C LEU A 26 -15.16 2.45 -4.89
N THR A 27 -16.22 3.15 -5.32
CA THR A 27 -16.31 3.74 -6.66
C THR A 27 -15.38 4.92 -6.79
N ILE A 28 -14.50 4.87 -7.77
CA ILE A 28 -13.56 5.93 -8.10
C ILE A 28 -14.05 6.66 -9.36
N GLY A 29 -14.25 7.96 -9.24
CA GLY A 29 -14.54 8.84 -10.38
C GLY A 29 -13.24 9.39 -10.95
N LEU A 30 -12.58 8.63 -11.84
CA LEU A 30 -11.23 8.93 -12.29
C LEU A 30 -11.13 10.16 -13.17
N GLY A 31 -12.06 10.33 -14.09
CA GLY A 31 -11.98 11.44 -15.06
C GLY A 31 -12.84 11.27 -16.28
N LYS A 32 -12.33 11.61 -17.46
CA LYS A 32 -13.04 11.50 -18.74
C LYS A 32 -12.26 10.72 -19.79
N THR A 33 -12.99 10.02 -20.62
CA THR A 33 -12.46 9.41 -21.86
C THR A 33 -12.13 10.49 -22.89
N THR A 34 -11.40 10.10 -23.92
CA THR A 34 -11.14 10.99 -25.10
C THR A 34 -12.40 11.40 -25.84
N LYS A 35 -13.52 10.70 -25.64
CA LYS A 35 -14.85 11.05 -26.19
C LYS A 35 -15.62 12.04 -25.29
N GLY A 36 -15.10 12.34 -24.10
CA GLY A 36 -15.72 13.27 -23.15
C GLY A 36 -16.64 12.59 -22.12
N ASP A 37 -16.81 11.27 -22.18
CA ASP A 37 -17.65 10.52 -21.24
C ASP A 37 -16.96 10.40 -19.87
N ALA A 38 -17.71 10.49 -18.78
CA ALA A 38 -17.21 10.22 -17.44
C ALA A 38 -16.71 8.77 -17.33
N PHE A 39 -15.55 8.59 -16.73
CA PHE A 39 -14.97 7.29 -16.46
C PHE A 39 -14.90 7.05 -14.97
N CYS A 40 -15.58 5.99 -14.53
CA CYS A 40 -15.57 5.52 -13.14
C CYS A 40 -15.26 4.03 -13.13
N PHE A 41 -14.57 3.60 -12.10
CA PHE A 41 -14.33 2.18 -11.85
C PHE A 41 -14.53 1.84 -10.37
N ASP A 42 -14.65 0.57 -10.07
CA ASP A 42 -14.87 0.05 -8.73
C ASP A 42 -13.57 -0.62 -8.24
N LEU A 43 -12.94 -0.06 -7.20
CA LEU A 43 -11.71 -0.60 -6.63
C LEU A 43 -11.93 -2.01 -6.04
N GLN A 44 -13.14 -2.34 -5.62
CA GLN A 44 -13.48 -3.67 -5.13
C GLN A 44 -13.37 -4.74 -6.23
N LYS A 45 -13.72 -4.37 -7.47
CA LYS A 45 -13.59 -5.25 -8.65
C LYS A 45 -12.16 -5.27 -9.20
N MET A 46 -11.39 -4.21 -8.96
CA MET A 46 -9.98 -4.04 -9.32
C MET A 46 -9.17 -3.84 -8.03
N PRO A 47 -8.99 -4.91 -7.24
CA PRO A 47 -8.72 -4.83 -5.80
C PRO A 47 -7.41 -4.13 -5.44
N HIS A 48 -6.44 -4.11 -6.37
CA HIS A 48 -5.12 -3.51 -6.13
C HIS A 48 -4.73 -2.71 -7.36
N LEU A 49 -4.40 -1.45 -7.14
CA LEU A 49 -4.12 -0.46 -8.18
C LEU A 49 -2.68 0.05 -8.05
N LEU A 50 -1.94 -0.04 -9.13
CA LEU A 50 -0.63 0.61 -9.28
C LEU A 50 -0.81 1.94 -10.04
N VAL A 51 -0.24 3.02 -9.50
CA VAL A 51 -0.27 4.37 -10.11
C VAL A 51 1.16 4.86 -10.27
N ALA A 52 1.61 5.08 -11.50
CA ALA A 52 2.97 5.54 -11.75
C ALA A 52 3.03 6.67 -12.77
N GLY A 53 4.10 7.48 -12.72
CA GLY A 53 4.34 8.56 -13.68
C GLY A 53 5.39 9.54 -13.19
N ALA A 54 5.93 10.35 -14.08
CA ALA A 54 6.93 11.36 -13.76
C ALA A 54 6.37 12.45 -12.82
N THR A 55 7.26 13.13 -12.14
CA THR A 55 6.90 14.29 -11.30
C THR A 55 6.15 15.34 -12.12
N GLY A 56 5.04 15.84 -11.56
CA GLY A 56 4.20 16.84 -12.23
C GLY A 56 3.27 16.29 -13.33
N ALA A 57 3.29 14.99 -13.63
CA ALA A 57 2.43 14.38 -14.63
C ALA A 57 0.96 14.23 -14.20
N GLY A 58 0.65 14.30 -12.90
CA GLY A 58 -0.72 14.23 -12.37
C GLY A 58 -0.96 13.15 -11.30
N LYS A 59 0.09 12.43 -10.85
CA LYS A 59 0.00 11.34 -9.86
C LYS A 59 -0.68 11.78 -8.56
N SER A 60 -0.22 12.86 -7.94
CA SER A 60 -0.75 13.37 -6.67
C SER A 60 -2.21 13.78 -6.77
N VAL A 61 -2.60 14.42 -7.88
CA VAL A 61 -4.01 14.76 -8.14
C VAL A 61 -4.86 13.50 -8.30
N CYS A 62 -4.33 12.45 -8.93
CA CYS A 62 -5.01 11.16 -9.06
C CYS A 62 -5.25 10.50 -7.69
N ILE A 63 -4.25 10.50 -6.82
CA ILE A 63 -4.37 9.98 -5.45
C ILE A 63 -5.46 10.73 -4.69
N ASN A 64 -5.47 12.06 -4.77
CA ASN A 64 -6.52 12.87 -4.18
C ASN A 64 -7.89 12.54 -4.78
N THR A 65 -7.98 12.36 -6.11
CA THR A 65 -9.21 11.94 -6.79
C THR A 65 -9.72 10.60 -6.25
N ILE A 66 -8.83 9.63 -6.00
CA ILE A 66 -9.19 8.31 -5.46
C ILE A 66 -9.74 8.45 -4.04
N ILE A 67 -9.01 9.11 -3.15
CA ILE A 67 -9.42 9.28 -1.74
C ILE A 67 -10.77 10.00 -1.67
N VAL A 68 -10.87 11.14 -2.34
CA VAL A 68 -12.07 11.98 -2.28
C VAL A 68 -13.27 11.30 -2.93
N SER A 69 -13.08 10.51 -4.00
CA SER A 69 -14.17 9.71 -4.58
C SER A 69 -14.79 8.76 -3.54
N ILE A 70 -13.98 8.12 -2.72
CA ILE A 70 -14.45 7.21 -1.67
C ILE A 70 -15.15 8.01 -0.56
N LEU A 71 -14.57 9.11 -0.11
CA LEU A 71 -15.14 9.96 0.94
C LEU A 71 -16.51 10.55 0.58
N TYR A 72 -16.80 10.73 -0.71
CA TYR A 72 -18.12 11.18 -1.17
C TYR A 72 -19.22 10.12 -1.06
N LYS A 73 -18.86 8.83 -0.98
CA LYS A 73 -19.83 7.72 -0.95
C LYS A 73 -19.86 6.95 0.36
N ALA A 74 -18.76 6.95 1.09
CA ALA A 74 -18.58 6.07 2.24
C ALA A 74 -18.58 6.86 3.55
N LYS A 75 -19.29 6.32 4.54
CA LYS A 75 -19.20 6.77 5.92
C LYS A 75 -17.96 6.21 6.61
N PRO A 76 -17.52 6.79 7.73
CA PRO A 76 -16.35 6.32 8.46
C PRO A 76 -16.43 4.87 8.97
N ASP A 77 -17.63 4.36 9.21
CA ASP A 77 -17.88 2.97 9.60
C ASP A 77 -17.98 2.00 8.42
N GLU A 78 -17.97 2.51 7.19
CA GLU A 78 -18.00 1.71 5.96
C GLU A 78 -16.63 1.56 5.29
N VAL A 79 -15.79 2.60 5.35
CA VAL A 79 -14.43 2.59 4.77
C VAL A 79 -13.45 3.29 5.68
N LYS A 80 -12.31 2.65 5.90
CA LYS A 80 -11.13 3.18 6.59
C LYS A 80 -9.94 3.26 5.64
N PHE A 81 -9.02 4.19 5.94
CA PHE A 81 -7.77 4.37 5.22
C PHE A 81 -6.56 4.10 6.10
N ILE A 82 -5.58 3.44 5.54
CA ILE A 82 -4.20 3.41 6.00
C ILE A 82 -3.40 4.25 5.02
N LEU A 83 -2.78 5.32 5.47
CA LEU A 83 -2.03 6.25 4.62
C LEU A 83 -0.54 6.17 4.93
N ILE A 84 0.28 5.99 3.89
CA ILE A 84 1.74 5.92 3.97
C ILE A 84 2.33 6.96 3.03
N ASP A 85 2.99 7.98 3.60
CA ASP A 85 3.57 9.11 2.89
C ASP A 85 5.00 9.39 3.42
N PRO A 86 6.02 8.71 2.89
CA PRO A 86 7.39 8.89 3.33
C PRO A 86 7.94 10.30 3.07
N LYS A 87 7.31 11.06 2.18
CA LYS A 87 7.71 12.44 1.87
C LYS A 87 7.06 13.49 2.78
N LYS A 88 6.02 13.14 3.52
CA LYS A 88 5.26 14.04 4.44
C LYS A 88 4.58 15.23 3.74
N LEU A 89 4.27 15.11 2.45
CA LEU A 89 3.79 16.23 1.63
C LEU A 89 2.36 16.05 1.11
N GLU A 90 2.08 14.91 0.48
CA GLU A 90 0.88 14.71 -0.32
C GLU A 90 -0.35 14.33 0.52
N LEU A 91 -0.14 13.52 1.57
CA LEU A 91 -1.23 12.98 2.38
C LEU A 91 -1.43 13.68 3.73
N ALA A 92 -0.61 14.69 4.02
CA ALA A 92 -0.68 15.43 5.29
C ALA A 92 -2.05 16.10 5.51
N THR A 93 -2.71 16.58 4.46
CA THR A 93 -4.04 17.21 4.51
C THR A 93 -5.10 16.28 5.08
N TYR A 94 -4.94 14.97 4.92
CA TYR A 94 -5.89 13.96 5.41
C TYR A 94 -5.76 13.63 6.90
N LYS A 95 -4.79 14.20 7.63
CA LYS A 95 -4.68 14.04 9.09
C LYS A 95 -5.93 14.48 9.86
N SER A 96 -6.71 15.39 9.28
CA SER A 96 -8.00 15.81 9.85
C SER A 96 -9.06 14.69 9.89
N LEU A 97 -8.84 13.57 9.18
CA LEU A 97 -9.69 12.39 9.21
C LEU A 97 -9.42 11.45 10.40
N VAL A 98 -8.50 11.81 11.30
CA VAL A 98 -8.25 11.06 12.56
C VAL A 98 -9.52 11.03 13.40
N GLY A 99 -9.88 9.82 13.85
CA GLY A 99 -11.16 9.58 14.53
C GLY A 99 -12.37 9.44 13.60
N TYR A 100 -12.18 9.53 12.27
CA TYR A 100 -13.21 9.30 11.25
C TYR A 100 -12.80 8.15 10.33
N HIS A 101 -12.08 8.47 9.26
CA HIS A 101 -11.70 7.48 8.24
C HIS A 101 -10.28 6.93 8.40
N LEU A 102 -9.38 7.59 9.14
CA LEU A 102 -8.03 7.08 9.36
C LEU A 102 -8.01 6.02 10.45
N ILE A 103 -7.22 4.96 10.21
CA ILE A 103 -6.98 3.87 11.13
C ILE A 103 -5.48 3.68 11.33
N THR A 104 -5.07 3.35 12.56
CA THR A 104 -3.69 3.03 12.93
C THR A 104 -3.67 1.80 13.85
N ALA A 105 -2.49 1.40 14.31
CA ALA A 105 -2.31 0.37 15.33
C ALA A 105 -1.89 1.01 16.67
N PRO A 106 -2.19 0.37 17.83
CA PRO A 106 -1.93 0.96 19.15
C PRO A 106 -0.46 1.26 19.44
N ASP A 107 0.44 0.49 18.84
CA ASP A 107 1.91 0.59 18.99
C ASP A 107 2.55 1.58 18.00
N LEU A 108 1.74 2.27 17.18
CA LEU A 108 2.21 3.28 16.24
C LEU A 108 1.75 4.67 16.67
N ASP A 109 2.68 5.60 16.70
CA ASP A 109 2.48 7.00 17.12
C ASP A 109 1.99 7.93 15.99
N GLU A 110 1.78 7.40 14.80
CA GLU A 110 1.37 8.13 13.60
C GLU A 110 0.07 7.57 12.99
N TYR A 111 -0.77 8.44 12.43
CA TYR A 111 -1.94 8.07 11.62
C TYR A 111 -1.67 8.10 10.11
N VAL A 112 -0.67 8.88 9.70
CA VAL A 112 -0.09 8.85 8.35
C VAL A 112 1.35 8.43 8.53
N MET A 113 1.70 7.23 8.07
CA MET A 113 3.03 6.65 8.26
C MET A 113 4.06 7.42 7.44
N THR A 114 5.05 7.97 8.10
CA THR A 114 6.08 8.82 7.48
C THR A 114 7.47 8.18 7.49
N THR A 115 7.66 7.11 8.21
CA THR A 115 8.91 6.35 8.27
C THR A 115 8.73 4.96 7.65
N ALA A 116 9.80 4.39 7.13
CA ALA A 116 9.76 3.05 6.58
C ALA A 116 9.44 2.00 7.66
N GLU A 117 9.91 2.20 8.87
CA GLU A 117 9.64 1.34 10.01
C GLU A 117 8.15 1.33 10.36
N ASN A 118 7.50 2.50 10.50
CA ASN A 118 6.07 2.59 10.74
C ASN A 118 5.26 2.06 9.56
N ALA A 119 5.75 2.22 8.32
CA ALA A 119 5.13 1.65 7.14
C ALA A 119 5.14 0.11 7.17
N VAL A 120 6.24 -0.53 7.55
CA VAL A 120 6.31 -1.98 7.76
C VAL A 120 5.35 -2.39 8.88
N GLY A 121 5.40 -1.73 10.04
CA GLY A 121 4.55 -2.02 11.18
C GLY A 121 3.06 -1.99 10.84
N ILE A 122 2.58 -0.94 10.17
CA ILE A 122 1.16 -0.83 9.81
C ILE A 122 0.73 -1.87 8.75
N LEU A 123 1.62 -2.25 7.84
CA LEU A 123 1.34 -3.31 6.87
C LEU A 123 1.25 -4.68 7.56
N ASP A 124 2.09 -4.96 8.56
CA ASP A 124 2.01 -6.18 9.37
C ASP A 124 0.72 -6.22 10.20
N SER A 125 0.31 -5.08 10.77
CA SER A 125 -0.99 -4.94 11.43
C SER A 125 -2.14 -5.21 10.48
N ALA A 126 -2.06 -4.72 9.24
CA ALA A 126 -3.07 -4.98 8.22
C ALA A 126 -3.11 -6.48 7.81
N ILE A 127 -1.97 -7.17 7.79
CA ILE A 127 -1.92 -8.63 7.58
C ILE A 127 -2.59 -9.37 8.74
N THR A 128 -2.31 -8.96 9.98
CA THR A 128 -2.93 -9.56 11.17
C THR A 128 -4.45 -9.37 11.14
N GLU A 129 -4.92 -8.18 10.77
CA GLU A 129 -6.34 -7.91 10.57
C GLU A 129 -6.93 -8.74 9.42
N MET A 130 -6.23 -8.91 8.31
CA MET A 130 -6.65 -9.78 7.22
C MET A 130 -6.88 -11.22 7.70
N GLU A 131 -5.95 -11.77 8.48
CA GLU A 131 -6.04 -13.13 9.04
C GLU A 131 -7.20 -13.23 10.04
N ARG A 132 -7.39 -12.24 10.90
CA ARG A 132 -8.53 -12.15 11.82
C ARG A 132 -9.86 -12.18 11.05
N ARG A 133 -9.98 -11.40 9.98
CA ARG A 133 -11.19 -11.35 9.15
C ARG A 133 -11.48 -12.69 8.48
N PHE A 134 -10.47 -13.41 8.01
CA PHE A 134 -10.68 -14.75 7.48
C PHE A 134 -11.30 -15.69 8.52
N GLN A 135 -10.85 -15.63 9.77
CA GLN A 135 -11.46 -16.42 10.84
C GLN A 135 -12.91 -16.00 11.13
N VAL A 136 -13.16 -14.69 11.26
CA VAL A 136 -14.53 -14.17 11.43
C VAL A 136 -15.48 -14.60 10.32
N PHE A 137 -14.99 -14.60 9.06
CA PHE A 137 -15.81 -15.01 7.92
C PHE A 137 -16.06 -16.51 7.90
N ALA A 138 -15.07 -17.33 8.31
CA ALA A 138 -15.25 -18.76 8.47
C ALA A 138 -16.29 -19.07 9.55
N ASP A 139 -16.23 -18.43 10.70
CA ASP A 139 -17.19 -18.58 11.80
C ASP A 139 -18.59 -18.11 11.37
N ALA A 140 -18.65 -17.02 10.61
CA ALA A 140 -19.88 -16.54 10.02
C ALA A 140 -20.38 -17.37 8.82
N ARG A 141 -19.62 -18.35 8.33
CA ARG A 141 -19.90 -19.18 7.15
C ARG A 141 -20.17 -18.36 5.88
N VAL A 142 -19.32 -17.38 5.62
CA VAL A 142 -19.34 -16.53 4.44
C VAL A 142 -17.98 -16.58 3.74
N ARG A 143 -17.91 -16.26 2.45
CA ARG A 143 -16.69 -16.39 1.64
C ARG A 143 -15.97 -15.07 1.43
N ASN A 144 -16.68 -13.95 1.56
CA ASN A 144 -16.14 -12.62 1.28
C ASN A 144 -16.90 -11.54 2.07
N ILE A 145 -16.37 -10.31 2.00
CA ILE A 145 -16.91 -9.17 2.74
C ILE A 145 -18.33 -8.79 2.29
N GLU A 146 -18.70 -9.00 1.02
CA GLU A 146 -20.03 -8.70 0.51
C GLU A 146 -21.07 -9.64 1.13
N GLU A 147 -20.80 -10.94 1.16
CA GLU A 147 -21.65 -11.93 1.82
C GLU A 147 -21.75 -11.65 3.33
N TYR A 148 -20.63 -11.21 3.94
CA TYR A 148 -20.61 -10.82 5.34
C TYR A 148 -21.53 -9.61 5.61
N HIS A 149 -21.42 -8.55 4.81
CA HIS A 149 -22.28 -7.36 4.93
C HIS A 149 -23.76 -7.69 4.70
N GLU A 150 -24.09 -8.57 3.75
CA GLU A 150 -25.47 -9.01 3.55
C GLU A 150 -26.01 -9.79 4.77
N LYS A 151 -25.17 -10.58 5.40
CA LYS A 151 -25.53 -11.29 6.64
C LYS A 151 -25.66 -10.35 7.82
N GLN A 152 -24.75 -9.36 7.94
CA GLN A 152 -24.77 -8.34 8.98
C GLN A 152 -26.06 -7.48 8.95
N LYS A 153 -26.56 -7.13 7.75
CA LYS A 153 -27.84 -6.43 7.61
C LYS A 153 -29.02 -7.19 8.23
N LYS A 154 -28.93 -8.52 8.29
CA LYS A 154 -29.95 -9.40 8.86
C LYS A 154 -29.70 -9.78 10.31
N ASN A 155 -28.48 -9.60 10.79
CA ASN A 155 -28.07 -9.91 12.15
C ASN A 155 -27.20 -8.78 12.71
N SER A 156 -27.77 -7.93 13.54
CA SER A 156 -27.12 -6.77 14.16
C SER A 156 -26.04 -7.14 15.19
N ASP A 157 -25.98 -8.41 15.64
CA ASP A 157 -25.00 -8.86 16.62
C ASP A 157 -23.63 -9.11 15.99
N LEU A 158 -23.57 -9.15 14.64
CA LEU A 158 -22.30 -9.28 13.93
C LEU A 158 -21.50 -7.98 13.99
N GLU A 159 -20.20 -8.12 14.23
CA GLU A 159 -19.24 -7.02 14.22
C GLU A 159 -19.32 -6.22 12.92
N LYS A 160 -19.20 -4.89 13.02
CA LYS A 160 -19.07 -4.03 11.83
C LYS A 160 -17.64 -4.11 11.30
N ILE A 161 -17.51 -4.59 10.08
CA ILE A 161 -16.21 -4.71 9.38
C ILE A 161 -16.19 -3.76 8.20
N PRO A 162 -15.47 -2.62 8.26
CA PRO A 162 -15.34 -1.70 7.14
C PRO A 162 -14.40 -2.25 6.07
N TYR A 163 -14.52 -1.74 4.84
CA TYR A 163 -13.42 -1.82 3.88
C TYR A 163 -12.20 -1.07 4.40
N ILE A 164 -11.01 -1.54 4.07
CA ILE A 164 -9.75 -0.83 4.33
C ILE A 164 -9.07 -0.56 3.00
N VAL A 165 -8.70 0.69 2.77
CA VAL A 165 -7.89 1.10 1.61
C VAL A 165 -6.51 1.52 2.12
N VAL A 166 -5.51 0.71 1.80
CA VAL A 166 -4.10 1.02 2.07
C VAL A 166 -3.57 1.83 0.90
N LEU A 167 -3.07 3.02 1.16
CA LEU A 167 -2.54 3.91 0.15
C LEU A 167 -1.10 4.29 0.45
N ILE A 168 -0.22 4.02 -0.53
CA ILE A 168 1.21 4.35 -0.49
C ILE A 168 1.48 5.39 -1.56
N ASP A 169 1.90 6.60 -1.17
CA ASP A 169 2.15 7.69 -2.12
C ASP A 169 3.46 7.50 -2.91
N GLU A 170 4.51 7.00 -2.27
CA GLU A 170 5.79 6.80 -2.96
C GLU A 170 6.45 5.47 -2.54
N LEU A 171 6.19 4.43 -3.34
CA LEU A 171 6.77 3.11 -3.09
C LEU A 171 8.30 3.12 -3.20
N ALA A 172 8.87 3.90 -4.12
CA ALA A 172 10.31 3.91 -4.36
C ALA A 172 11.11 4.27 -3.10
N ASP A 173 10.65 5.26 -2.34
CA ASP A 173 11.37 5.69 -1.13
C ASP A 173 11.37 4.59 -0.05
N LEU A 174 10.30 3.82 0.05
CA LEU A 174 10.20 2.68 0.97
C LEU A 174 11.06 1.49 0.49
N MET A 175 11.03 1.18 -0.82
CA MET A 175 11.84 0.10 -1.41
C MET A 175 13.33 0.36 -1.28
N MET A 176 13.77 1.62 -1.45
CA MET A 176 15.18 2.01 -1.28
C MET A 176 15.66 1.91 0.16
N THR A 177 14.77 2.08 1.13
CA THR A 177 15.11 2.06 2.56
C THR A 177 15.00 0.66 3.17
N SER A 178 13.95 -0.08 2.83
CA SER A 178 13.58 -1.33 3.49
C SER A 178 13.41 -2.52 2.55
N GLY A 179 13.51 -2.33 1.23
CA GLY A 179 13.52 -3.39 0.24
C GLY A 179 12.45 -4.47 0.45
N ARG A 180 12.90 -5.70 0.70
CA ARG A 180 12.00 -6.85 0.92
C ARG A 180 11.07 -6.69 2.11
N ALA A 181 11.48 -6.00 3.17
CA ALA A 181 10.64 -5.80 4.35
C ALA A 181 9.35 -5.02 4.04
N ILE A 182 9.33 -4.22 2.97
CA ILE A 182 8.14 -3.55 2.43
C ILE A 182 7.47 -4.38 1.33
N GLU A 183 8.24 -5.01 0.45
CA GLU A 183 7.71 -5.77 -0.69
C GLU A 183 6.88 -6.98 -0.24
N ASP A 184 7.38 -7.72 0.74
CA ASP A 184 6.74 -8.95 1.23
C ASP A 184 5.33 -8.71 1.81
N PRO A 185 5.11 -7.79 2.75
CA PRO A 185 3.77 -7.52 3.26
C PRO A 185 2.82 -6.94 2.20
N ILE A 186 3.29 -6.06 1.30
CA ILE A 186 2.48 -5.58 0.17
C ILE A 186 2.03 -6.74 -0.71
N THR A 187 2.95 -7.63 -1.07
CA THR A 187 2.68 -8.80 -1.90
C THR A 187 1.68 -9.74 -1.22
N ARG A 188 1.87 -10.02 0.08
CA ARG A 188 0.99 -10.89 0.87
C ARG A 188 -0.43 -10.35 0.96
N LEU A 189 -0.59 -9.06 1.23
CA LEU A 189 -1.89 -8.39 1.21
C LEU A 189 -2.51 -8.45 -0.19
N ALA A 190 -1.76 -8.09 -1.23
CA ALA A 190 -2.27 -8.07 -2.59
C ALA A 190 -2.73 -9.45 -3.10
N GLN A 191 -2.13 -10.55 -2.60
CA GLN A 191 -2.52 -11.91 -2.97
C GLN A 191 -3.82 -12.39 -2.29
N LYS A 192 -4.12 -11.94 -1.07
CA LYS A 192 -5.15 -12.57 -0.23
C LYS A 192 -6.23 -11.61 0.25
N ALA A 193 -5.93 -10.33 0.41
CA ALA A 193 -6.77 -9.41 1.17
C ALA A 193 -8.07 -8.98 0.47
N ARG A 194 -8.20 -9.19 -0.85
CA ARG A 194 -9.41 -8.85 -1.61
C ARG A 194 -10.68 -9.42 -0.98
N ALA A 195 -10.69 -10.70 -0.65
CA ALA A 195 -11.89 -11.37 -0.14
C ALA A 195 -12.36 -10.78 1.21
N VAL A 196 -11.44 -10.24 2.00
CA VAL A 196 -11.73 -9.65 3.31
C VAL A 196 -11.86 -8.12 3.28
N GLY A 197 -11.93 -7.52 2.08
CA GLY A 197 -12.21 -6.11 1.90
C GLY A 197 -11.04 -5.17 2.20
N ILE A 198 -9.80 -5.63 2.03
CA ILE A 198 -8.61 -4.79 2.13
C ILE A 198 -8.03 -4.61 0.73
N HIS A 199 -7.88 -3.35 0.30
CA HIS A 199 -7.46 -2.98 -1.05
C HIS A 199 -6.24 -2.07 -0.98
N LEU A 200 -5.32 -2.22 -1.95
CA LEU A 200 -4.09 -1.44 -2.01
C LEU A 200 -4.10 -0.49 -3.20
N VAL A 201 -3.69 0.73 -2.97
CA VAL A 201 -3.35 1.72 -4.00
C VAL A 201 -1.89 2.09 -3.78
N VAL A 202 -1.02 1.66 -4.66
CA VAL A 202 0.42 1.87 -4.54
C VAL A 202 0.87 2.80 -5.64
N ALA A 203 1.54 3.89 -5.27
CA ALA A 203 1.99 4.87 -6.22
C ALA A 203 3.50 5.09 -6.18
N THR A 204 4.08 5.52 -7.32
CA THR A 204 5.49 5.87 -7.43
C THR A 204 5.76 6.87 -8.54
N GLN A 205 6.73 7.76 -8.32
CA GLN A 205 7.27 8.65 -9.35
C GLN A 205 8.52 8.06 -10.04
N ARG A 206 9.03 6.92 -9.56
CA ARG A 206 10.24 6.25 -10.08
C ARG A 206 9.88 4.86 -10.62
N PRO A 207 9.42 4.77 -11.88
CA PRO A 207 8.97 3.51 -12.47
C PRO A 207 10.13 2.61 -12.92
N SER A 208 11.10 2.35 -12.05
CA SER A 208 12.19 1.41 -12.31
C SER A 208 11.78 -0.03 -12.00
N VAL A 209 12.53 -0.99 -12.55
CA VAL A 209 12.30 -2.42 -12.29
C VAL A 209 12.60 -2.84 -10.85
N ASP A 210 13.45 -2.08 -10.16
CA ASP A 210 13.78 -2.30 -8.74
C ASP A 210 12.63 -1.86 -7.81
N VAL A 211 11.74 -0.98 -8.28
CA VAL A 211 10.57 -0.49 -7.55
C VAL A 211 9.31 -1.25 -7.97
N ILE A 212 9.07 -1.34 -9.28
CA ILE A 212 7.95 -2.08 -9.87
C ILE A 212 8.46 -3.46 -10.29
N THR A 213 8.71 -4.29 -9.29
CA THR A 213 9.25 -5.64 -9.48
C THR A 213 8.25 -6.57 -10.17
N GLY A 214 8.70 -7.75 -10.57
CA GLY A 214 7.82 -8.78 -11.10
C GLY A 214 6.75 -9.23 -10.10
N LEU A 215 7.06 -9.25 -8.79
CA LEU A 215 6.12 -9.57 -7.73
C LEU A 215 5.03 -8.50 -7.58
N ILE A 216 5.40 -7.24 -7.59
CA ILE A 216 4.45 -6.12 -7.56
C ILE A 216 3.55 -6.18 -8.79
N LYS A 217 4.11 -6.31 -10.00
CA LYS A 217 3.30 -6.34 -11.24
C LYS A 217 2.32 -7.50 -11.31
N SER A 218 2.70 -8.68 -10.85
CA SER A 218 1.83 -9.86 -10.86
C SER A 218 0.61 -9.73 -9.92
N ASN A 219 0.75 -8.93 -8.86
CA ASN A 219 -0.27 -8.74 -7.85
C ASN A 219 -1.08 -7.43 -8.02
N PHE A 220 -0.64 -6.54 -8.92
CA PHE A 220 -1.33 -5.29 -9.26
C PHE A 220 -1.75 -5.30 -10.73
N PRO A 221 -2.85 -5.99 -11.06
CA PRO A 221 -3.29 -6.12 -12.44
C PRO A 221 -3.95 -4.85 -13.00
N ALA A 222 -4.51 -3.99 -12.14
CA ALA A 222 -5.00 -2.66 -12.53
C ALA A 222 -3.86 -1.66 -12.44
N ARG A 223 -3.59 -0.92 -13.53
CA ARG A 223 -2.44 -0.01 -13.58
C ARG A 223 -2.79 1.30 -14.26
N ILE A 224 -2.38 2.40 -13.65
CA ILE A 224 -2.46 3.75 -14.22
C ILE A 224 -1.04 4.22 -14.48
N SER A 225 -0.77 4.63 -15.71
CA SER A 225 0.45 5.33 -16.06
C SER A 225 0.13 6.74 -16.52
N PHE A 226 0.64 7.72 -15.80
CA PHE A 226 0.78 9.09 -16.29
C PHE A 226 1.97 9.19 -17.24
N GLN A 227 2.23 10.40 -17.76
CA GLN A 227 3.38 10.65 -18.61
C GLN A 227 4.68 10.19 -17.94
N VAL A 228 5.51 9.53 -18.70
CA VAL A 228 6.87 9.11 -18.33
C VAL A 228 7.88 9.63 -19.31
N ALA A 229 9.16 9.68 -18.92
CA ALA A 229 10.22 10.22 -19.77
C ALA A 229 10.62 9.25 -20.89
N GLN A 230 10.66 7.96 -20.62
CA GLN A 230 11.23 6.96 -21.51
C GLN A 230 10.24 5.83 -21.83
N LYS A 231 10.44 5.20 -23.00
CA LYS A 231 9.66 4.01 -23.40
C LYS A 231 9.83 2.83 -22.46
N ILE A 232 10.99 2.71 -21.84
CA ILE A 232 11.28 1.64 -20.88
C ILE A 232 10.40 1.79 -19.64
N ASP A 233 10.17 3.01 -19.16
CA ASP A 233 9.31 3.29 -18.01
C ASP A 233 7.87 2.87 -18.30
N SER A 234 7.37 3.19 -19.50
CA SER A 234 6.03 2.76 -19.95
C SER A 234 5.91 1.22 -19.94
N ARG A 235 6.93 0.51 -20.43
CA ARG A 235 6.96 -0.96 -20.40
C ARG A 235 7.02 -1.50 -18.97
N THR A 236 7.79 -0.86 -18.09
CA THR A 236 7.87 -1.26 -16.68
C THR A 236 6.50 -1.19 -16.00
N ILE A 237 5.72 -0.14 -16.29
CA ILE A 237 4.39 0.04 -15.68
C ILE A 237 3.33 -0.82 -16.37
N LEU A 238 3.21 -0.72 -17.71
CA LEU A 238 2.06 -1.20 -18.49
C LEU A 238 2.33 -2.49 -19.28
N ASP A 239 3.58 -2.99 -19.27
CA ASP A 239 4.08 -4.05 -20.16
C ASP A 239 4.04 -3.66 -21.65
N GLN A 240 3.75 -2.40 -21.96
CA GLN A 240 3.68 -1.84 -23.32
C GLN A 240 4.08 -0.38 -23.36
N MET A 241 4.41 0.10 -24.57
CA MET A 241 4.74 1.50 -24.82
C MET A 241 3.49 2.36 -24.92
N GLY A 242 3.64 3.67 -24.75
CA GLY A 242 2.58 4.65 -24.98
C GLY A 242 2.54 5.78 -23.95
N ALA A 243 2.91 5.49 -22.70
CA ALA A 243 2.90 6.51 -21.64
C ALA A 243 3.93 7.63 -21.86
N GLU A 244 4.99 7.38 -22.61
CA GLU A 244 5.98 8.39 -23.02
C GLU A 244 5.40 9.40 -24.04
N LYS A 245 4.25 9.12 -24.63
CA LYS A 245 3.56 9.99 -25.59
C LYS A 245 2.41 10.80 -24.99
N LEU A 246 2.17 10.63 -23.70
CA LEU A 246 1.15 11.39 -22.99
C LEU A 246 1.53 12.87 -22.86
N LEU A 247 0.52 13.73 -22.70
CA LEU A 247 0.70 15.18 -22.68
C LEU A 247 1.04 15.73 -21.29
N GLY A 248 1.01 14.88 -20.24
CA GLY A 248 1.12 15.32 -18.86
C GLY A 248 -0.15 15.95 -18.31
N ARG A 249 -0.04 16.56 -17.12
CA ARG A 249 -1.15 17.31 -16.47
C ARG A 249 -2.47 16.54 -16.37
N GLY A 250 -2.40 15.24 -16.05
CA GLY A 250 -3.58 14.40 -15.88
C GLY A 250 -3.92 13.50 -17.07
N ASP A 251 -3.23 13.61 -18.20
CA ASP A 251 -3.34 12.67 -19.31
C ASP A 251 -2.72 11.33 -18.91
N LEU A 252 -3.47 10.26 -19.00
CA LEU A 252 -3.07 8.95 -18.47
C LEU A 252 -3.50 7.79 -19.38
N LEU A 253 -2.85 6.66 -19.19
CA LEU A 253 -3.25 5.35 -19.68
C LEU A 253 -3.70 4.47 -18.52
N PHE A 254 -4.88 3.90 -18.61
CA PHE A 254 -5.43 2.98 -17.64
C PHE A 254 -5.53 1.59 -18.23
N LEU A 255 -4.77 0.65 -17.67
CA LEU A 255 -4.82 -0.77 -18.00
C LEU A 255 -5.73 -1.48 -16.99
N GLU A 256 -6.89 -1.91 -17.46
CA GLU A 256 -7.82 -2.70 -16.67
C GLU A 256 -7.44 -4.18 -16.68
N PRO A 257 -7.66 -4.93 -15.57
CA PRO A 257 -7.41 -6.36 -15.54
C PRO A 257 -8.12 -7.11 -16.68
N GLY A 258 -7.38 -7.97 -17.38
CA GLY A 258 -7.91 -8.76 -18.49
C GLY A 258 -8.05 -8.02 -19.82
N LYS A 259 -7.76 -6.72 -19.89
CA LYS A 259 -7.69 -5.98 -21.16
C LYS A 259 -6.27 -6.01 -21.71
N GLY A 260 -6.15 -6.29 -23.01
CA GLY A 260 -4.86 -6.32 -23.70
C GLY A 260 -4.30 -4.94 -24.05
N ALA A 261 -5.13 -3.88 -24.02
CA ALA A 261 -4.73 -2.52 -24.34
C ALA A 261 -5.27 -1.51 -23.31
N PRO A 262 -4.47 -0.50 -22.93
CA PRO A 262 -4.92 0.52 -22.01
C PRO A 262 -5.90 1.48 -22.65
N THR A 263 -6.80 2.02 -21.85
CA THR A 263 -7.71 3.10 -22.20
C THR A 263 -7.05 4.44 -21.87
N ARG A 264 -7.02 5.37 -22.84
CA ARG A 264 -6.54 6.73 -22.60
C ARG A 264 -7.63 7.57 -21.96
N LEU A 265 -7.31 8.21 -20.86
CA LEU A 265 -8.20 9.03 -20.05
C LEU A 265 -7.52 10.35 -19.68
N HIS A 266 -8.31 11.30 -19.26
CA HIS A 266 -7.82 12.51 -18.59
C HIS A 266 -8.35 12.54 -17.16
N ASN A 267 -7.43 12.54 -16.19
CA ASN A 267 -7.77 12.57 -14.76
C ASN A 267 -8.58 13.81 -14.41
N ALA A 268 -9.49 13.65 -13.48
CA ALA A 268 -10.22 14.79 -12.93
C ALA A 268 -9.31 15.65 -12.05
N PHE A 269 -9.47 16.96 -12.18
CA PHE A 269 -8.73 17.93 -11.38
C PHE A 269 -9.56 18.35 -10.17
N ILE A 270 -8.95 18.25 -9.00
CA ILE A 270 -9.47 18.73 -7.72
C ILE A 270 -8.45 19.66 -7.10
N THR A 271 -8.90 20.77 -6.53
CA THR A 271 -8.04 21.76 -5.86
C THR A 271 -7.85 21.40 -4.38
N LEU A 272 -6.79 21.94 -3.77
CA LEU A 272 -6.56 21.79 -2.32
C LEU A 272 -7.70 22.42 -1.51
N ASP A 273 -8.20 23.58 -1.92
CA ASP A 273 -9.36 24.23 -1.26
C ASP A 273 -10.62 23.36 -1.27
N GLU A 274 -10.86 22.62 -2.36
CA GLU A 274 -11.98 21.66 -2.42
C GLU A 274 -11.77 20.50 -1.46
N ILE A 275 -10.55 19.98 -1.37
CA ILE A 275 -10.18 18.91 -0.43
C ILE A 275 -10.36 19.39 1.00
N GLU A 276 -9.83 20.56 1.37
CA GLU A 276 -9.95 21.15 2.70
C GLU A 276 -11.40 21.34 3.14
N LYS A 277 -12.26 21.83 2.25
CA LYS A 277 -13.70 21.97 2.52
C LYS A 277 -14.38 20.63 2.80
N ILE A 278 -13.99 19.58 2.06
CA ILE A 278 -14.50 18.22 2.30
C ILE A 278 -14.03 17.71 3.65
N MET A 279 -12.74 17.91 3.98
CA MET A 279 -12.19 17.50 5.28
C MET A 279 -12.88 18.23 6.43
N GLN A 280 -13.11 19.54 6.31
CA GLN A 280 -13.83 20.33 7.30
C GLN A 280 -15.27 19.82 7.48
N HIS A 281 -15.96 19.49 6.39
CA HIS A 281 -17.31 18.94 6.44
C HIS A 281 -17.34 17.60 7.19
N ILE A 282 -16.39 16.69 6.91
CA ILE A 282 -16.31 15.40 7.60
C ILE A 282 -15.99 15.61 9.08
N SER A 283 -15.03 16.48 9.41
CA SER A 283 -14.61 16.76 10.80
C SER A 283 -15.69 17.44 11.62
N SER A 284 -16.69 18.06 11.00
CA SER A 284 -17.83 18.67 11.70
C SER A 284 -18.93 17.68 12.09
N GLN A 285 -18.85 16.43 11.63
CA GLN A 285 -19.83 15.39 11.93
C GLN A 285 -19.51 14.71 13.27
N ALA A 286 -20.49 13.95 13.79
CA ALA A 286 -20.25 13.13 14.97
C ALA A 286 -19.20 12.07 14.69
N LYS A 287 -18.26 11.90 15.63
CA LYS A 287 -17.23 10.85 15.52
C LYS A 287 -17.88 9.48 15.64
N PRO A 288 -17.52 8.53 14.78
CA PRO A 288 -17.92 7.13 14.94
C PRO A 288 -17.14 6.48 16.11
N ASP A 289 -17.50 5.25 16.43
CA ASP A 289 -16.69 4.42 17.32
C ASP A 289 -15.27 4.27 16.77
N GLU A 290 -14.29 4.38 17.67
CA GLU A 290 -12.90 4.25 17.28
C GLU A 290 -12.59 2.79 16.90
N LEU A 291 -11.99 2.60 15.74
CA LEU A 291 -11.50 1.32 15.27
C LEU A 291 -9.98 1.41 15.11
N MET A 292 -9.28 0.49 15.75
CA MET A 292 -7.82 0.34 15.62
C MET A 292 -7.49 -1.02 15.02
N LEU A 293 -6.38 -1.10 14.31
CA LEU A 293 -5.83 -2.38 13.88
C LEU A 293 -5.24 -3.14 15.07
N PRO A 294 -5.04 -4.45 14.97
CA PRO A 294 -4.21 -5.20 15.91
C PRO A 294 -2.80 -4.60 15.98
N GLU A 295 -2.14 -4.75 17.13
CA GLU A 295 -0.74 -4.33 17.29
C GLU A 295 0.16 -4.91 16.19
N SER A 296 1.13 -4.12 15.75
CA SER A 296 2.14 -4.60 14.81
C SER A 296 3.03 -5.62 15.52
N LYS A 297 3.44 -6.65 14.80
CA LYS A 297 4.39 -7.66 15.35
C LYS A 297 5.81 -7.08 15.51
N LYS A 298 5.97 -5.77 15.75
CA LYS A 298 7.26 -5.10 15.96
C LYS A 298 8.09 -5.75 17.08
N GLU A 299 7.44 -6.31 18.12
CA GLU A 299 8.14 -7.01 19.20
C GLU A 299 8.90 -8.24 18.73
N LYS A 300 8.51 -8.86 17.62
CA LYS A 300 9.28 -10.03 17.12
C LYS A 300 10.60 -9.64 16.46
N PHE A 301 10.71 -8.47 15.86
CA PHE A 301 11.98 -8.03 15.27
C PHE A 301 12.97 -7.54 16.35
N ASN A 302 12.46 -6.88 17.40
CA ASN A 302 13.27 -6.50 18.56
C ASN A 302 13.41 -7.62 19.60
N SER A 303 12.48 -8.59 19.65
CA SER A 303 12.57 -9.73 20.56
C SER A 303 13.42 -10.88 20.00
N GLU A 304 13.62 -10.98 18.68
CA GLU A 304 14.64 -11.86 18.11
C GLU A 304 16.06 -11.33 18.39
N VAL A 305 16.25 -10.01 18.53
CA VAL A 305 17.51 -9.40 19.00
C VAL A 305 17.64 -9.49 20.53
N ASN A 306 16.53 -9.55 21.26
CA ASN A 306 16.46 -9.71 22.71
C ASN A 306 15.86 -11.06 23.13
N ALA A 307 16.06 -12.13 22.34
CA ALA A 307 15.66 -13.46 22.75
C ALA A 307 16.25 -13.75 24.15
N PRO A 308 15.46 -14.30 25.08
CA PRO A 308 15.98 -14.73 26.37
C PRO A 308 17.21 -15.59 26.15
N GLU A 309 18.18 -15.49 27.05
CA GLU A 309 19.44 -16.28 26.98
C GLU A 309 19.21 -17.78 26.76
N GLU A 310 18.05 -18.28 27.09
CA GLU A 310 17.64 -19.69 26.95
C GLU A 310 17.36 -20.13 25.49
N ASP A 311 17.15 -19.21 24.53
CA ASP A 311 16.86 -19.55 23.14
C ASP A 311 18.02 -19.25 22.15
N ARG A 312 19.19 -18.83 22.69
CA ARG A 312 20.39 -18.57 21.88
C ARG A 312 21.04 -19.88 21.47
N ASP A 313 21.57 -19.91 20.25
CA ASP A 313 22.31 -21.10 19.80
C ASP A 313 23.50 -21.36 20.72
N GLU A 314 23.63 -22.62 21.20
CA GLU A 314 24.68 -23.07 22.13
C GLU A 314 26.11 -22.72 21.66
N TYR A 315 26.30 -22.56 20.31
CA TYR A 315 27.59 -22.19 19.71
C TYR A 315 27.79 -20.69 19.55
N LEU A 316 26.86 -19.83 19.97
CA LEU A 316 26.96 -18.38 19.72
C LEU A 316 28.21 -17.76 20.36
N ILE A 317 28.50 -18.10 21.61
CA ILE A 317 29.70 -17.61 22.35
C ILE A 317 30.99 -18.12 21.70
N GLU A 318 31.00 -19.36 21.26
CA GLU A 318 32.15 -19.96 20.61
C GLU A 318 32.37 -19.40 19.21
N ALA A 319 31.29 -19.18 18.47
CA ALA A 319 31.29 -18.49 17.17
C ALA A 319 31.85 -17.07 17.28
N ALA A 320 31.44 -16.31 18.31
CA ALA A 320 31.95 -14.96 18.58
C ALA A 320 33.47 -14.97 18.80
N LYS A 321 33.96 -15.92 19.66
CA LYS A 321 35.40 -16.07 19.90
C LYS A 321 36.19 -16.40 18.63
N ILE A 322 35.66 -17.30 17.79
CA ILE A 322 36.29 -17.69 16.53
C ILE A 322 36.39 -16.50 15.57
N VAL A 323 35.32 -15.72 15.44
CA VAL A 323 35.25 -14.55 14.54
C VAL A 323 36.22 -13.46 15.01
N VAL A 324 36.24 -13.15 16.31
CA VAL A 324 37.15 -12.14 16.90
C VAL A 324 38.62 -12.57 16.74
N GLN A 325 38.93 -13.85 17.02
CA GLN A 325 40.31 -14.36 16.89
C GLN A 325 40.82 -14.38 15.46
N ASN A 326 39.94 -14.66 14.48
CA ASN A 326 40.34 -14.74 13.07
C ASN A 326 40.17 -13.41 12.34
N GLN A 327 39.55 -12.39 12.98
CA GLN A 327 39.18 -11.09 12.38
C GLN A 327 38.41 -11.25 11.07
N GLN A 328 37.67 -12.33 10.94
CA GLN A 328 36.90 -12.68 9.76
C GLN A 328 35.61 -13.40 10.16
N ALA A 329 34.49 -12.86 9.71
CA ALA A 329 33.18 -13.49 9.86
C ALA A 329 32.78 -14.12 8.52
N SER A 330 32.81 -15.44 8.44
CA SER A 330 32.28 -16.15 7.26
C SER A 330 31.59 -17.44 7.67
N VAL A 331 30.46 -17.72 6.99
CA VAL A 331 29.69 -18.96 7.17
C VAL A 331 30.60 -20.18 7.01
N SER A 332 31.49 -20.20 6.03
CA SER A 332 32.44 -21.30 5.77
C SER A 332 33.47 -21.49 6.87
N LEU A 333 33.87 -20.41 7.55
CA LEU A 333 34.79 -20.50 8.71
C LEU A 333 34.10 -21.16 9.88
N LEU A 334 32.87 -20.73 10.20
CA LEU A 334 32.10 -21.30 11.33
C LEU A 334 31.72 -22.76 11.07
N GLN A 335 31.30 -23.12 9.85
CA GLN A 335 31.02 -24.50 9.48
C GLN A 335 32.22 -25.41 9.78
N ARG A 336 33.40 -24.99 9.31
CA ARG A 336 34.64 -25.79 9.45
C ARG A 336 35.11 -25.87 10.88
N LYS A 337 35.03 -24.78 11.65
CA LYS A 337 35.53 -24.71 13.02
C LYS A 337 34.60 -25.38 14.02
N LEU A 338 33.28 -25.18 13.88
CA LEU A 338 32.26 -25.70 14.77
C LEU A 338 31.68 -27.05 14.32
N LYS A 339 32.03 -27.50 13.08
CA LYS A 339 31.52 -28.74 12.44
C LYS A 339 29.98 -28.78 12.36
N ILE A 340 29.36 -27.65 12.01
CA ILE A 340 27.92 -27.46 11.90
C ILE A 340 27.48 -27.32 10.45
N GLY A 341 26.17 -27.49 10.18
CA GLY A 341 25.62 -27.32 8.84
C GLY A 341 25.57 -25.85 8.38
N TYR A 342 25.47 -25.65 7.06
CA TYR A 342 25.46 -24.31 6.42
C TYR A 342 24.39 -23.39 7.00
N SER A 343 23.13 -23.88 7.14
CA SER A 343 22.01 -23.10 7.67
C SER A 343 22.21 -22.65 9.13
N ARG A 344 22.85 -23.49 9.96
CA ARG A 344 23.13 -23.15 11.37
C ARG A 344 24.29 -22.15 11.46
N ALA A 345 25.32 -22.32 10.63
CA ALA A 345 26.43 -21.37 10.55
C ALA A 345 25.98 -20.00 10.00
N GLY A 346 25.04 -19.96 9.04
CA GLY A 346 24.42 -18.73 8.54
C GLY A 346 23.69 -17.97 9.65
N ARG A 347 22.81 -18.65 10.38
CA ARG A 347 22.09 -18.03 11.53
C ARG A 347 23.04 -17.47 12.58
N LEU A 348 24.12 -18.17 12.90
CA LEU A 348 25.13 -17.67 13.85
C LEU A 348 25.83 -16.40 13.36
N VAL A 349 26.09 -16.27 12.06
CA VAL A 349 26.64 -15.03 11.47
C VAL A 349 25.62 -13.91 11.61
N ASP A 350 24.35 -14.16 11.29
CA ASP A 350 23.25 -13.18 11.39
C ASP A 350 23.05 -12.72 12.86
N GLU A 351 23.11 -13.65 13.83
CA GLU A 351 23.04 -13.33 15.28
C GLU A 351 24.24 -12.50 15.75
N LEU A 352 25.47 -12.80 15.28
CA LEU A 352 26.67 -12.03 15.61
C LEU A 352 26.64 -10.62 15.03
N GLU A 353 26.03 -10.43 13.85
CA GLU A 353 25.78 -9.13 13.24
C GLU A 353 24.73 -8.35 14.04
N ALA A 354 23.62 -8.98 14.39
CA ALA A 354 22.55 -8.38 15.20
C ALA A 354 23.05 -7.94 16.59
N LEU A 355 24.01 -8.67 17.18
CA LEU A 355 24.67 -8.32 18.45
C LEU A 355 25.78 -7.25 18.29
N GLY A 356 26.04 -6.75 17.08
CA GLY A 356 27.08 -5.77 16.82
C GLY A 356 28.51 -6.27 16.99
N ILE A 357 28.72 -7.59 17.06
CA ILE A 357 30.05 -8.22 17.20
C ILE A 357 30.80 -8.17 15.86
N ILE A 358 30.06 -8.17 14.76
CA ILE A 358 30.57 -8.03 13.41
C ILE A 358 29.82 -6.91 12.69
N SER A 359 30.51 -6.20 11.80
CA SER A 359 29.86 -5.23 10.90
C SER A 359 29.19 -5.94 9.73
N GLY A 360 28.08 -5.40 9.23
CA GLY A 360 27.41 -5.90 8.05
C GLY A 360 28.37 -6.02 6.85
N TYR A 361 28.07 -6.96 5.98
CA TYR A 361 28.90 -7.29 4.79
C TYR A 361 29.12 -6.04 3.92
N SER A 362 30.29 -5.42 4.07
CA SER A 362 30.79 -4.43 3.11
C SER A 362 31.50 -5.21 2.02
N GLY A 363 30.76 -5.50 0.92
CA GLY A 363 31.33 -6.16 -0.23
C GLY A 363 32.52 -5.37 -0.78
N SER A 364 33.68 -5.97 -0.80
CA SER A 364 34.83 -5.56 -1.61
C SER A 364 34.73 -6.21 -2.97
#